data_dcdb10f85961da3860b85e296f2e96d1
#
_entry.id   dcdb10f85961da3860b85e296f2e96d1
#
_cell.length_a   1.000
_cell.length_b   1.000
_cell.length_c   1.000
_cell.angle_alpha   90.00
_cell.angle_beta   90.00
_cell.angle_gamma   90.00
#
_symmetry.space_group_name_H-M   'P 1'
#
loop_
_entity.id
_entity.type
_entity.pdbx_description
1 polymer ?
#
loop_
_entity_poly.entity_id
_entity_poly.type
_entity_poly.pdbx_seq_one_letter_code
_entity_poly.pdbx_strand_id
1 'polypeptide(L)'
;RKGLGSRTRDPATMMEDPPSGDWLTLRSDQFLNWVDDAVYNIAEKTGIRDVVNRVTRPIFNWGLRYSPWPLHFGIMCCALEMGAAGGPDHDSERMGVVYRSSPRQCDILIVNGPVCEKLRPKLKTLYEQMADPKWVVAFGVCTCTGGFYDNYATVMGIDTIMPVDVYIP
;
A
#
# COMPACT_ATOMS: atom_id res chain seq x y z
N ARG A 1 16.39 1.80 -1.30
CA ARG A 1 16.40 0.51 -2.02
C ARG A 1 16.03 -0.59 -1.03
N LYS A 2 14.74 -0.72 -0.71
CA LYS A 2 14.25 -1.90 0.03
C LYS A 2 14.11 -3.04 -0.99
N GLY A 3 14.95 -4.08 -0.84
CA GLY A 3 14.87 -5.28 -1.64
C GLY A 3 13.49 -5.91 -1.46
N LEU A 4 12.91 -6.40 -2.56
CA LEU A 4 11.81 -7.34 -2.50
C LEU A 4 12.28 -8.53 -1.65
N GLY A 5 11.82 -8.58 -0.39
CA GLY A 5 12.03 -9.73 0.48
C GLY A 5 11.40 -10.94 -0.17
N SER A 6 12.22 -11.92 -0.52
CA SER A 6 11.77 -13.23 -0.91
C SER A 6 10.94 -13.79 0.24
N ARG A 7 9.64 -13.89 0.08
CA ARG A 7 8.81 -14.73 0.94
C ARG A 7 9.16 -16.17 0.63
N THR A 8 10.20 -16.68 1.27
CA THR A 8 10.36 -18.12 1.40
C THR A 8 9.28 -18.60 2.36
N ARG A 9 8.22 -19.18 1.82
CA ARG A 9 7.25 -19.94 2.63
C ARG A 9 7.98 -21.17 3.13
N ASP A 10 8.09 -21.29 4.45
CA ASP A 10 8.65 -22.49 5.07
C ASP A 10 7.79 -23.70 4.71
N PRO A 11 8.40 -24.79 4.22
CA PRO A 11 7.65 -26.02 3.85
C PRO A 11 6.92 -26.67 5.04
N ALA A 12 7.23 -26.29 6.27
CA ALA A 12 6.57 -26.77 7.47
C ALA A 12 5.15 -26.22 7.71
N THR A 13 4.81 -25.05 7.11
CA THR A 13 3.47 -24.48 7.20
C THR A 13 2.46 -25.06 6.20
N MET A 14 2.88 -26.00 5.35
CA MET A 14 2.00 -26.67 4.37
C MET A 14 1.23 -27.85 4.95
N MET A 15 1.39 -28.18 6.24
CA MET A 15 0.74 -29.35 6.89
C MET A 15 -0.21 -28.97 8.01
N GLU A 16 -0.72 -27.75 8.10
CA GLU A 16 -1.86 -27.49 8.98
C GLU A 16 -3.15 -27.90 8.26
N ASP A 17 -3.87 -28.80 8.90
CA ASP A 17 -5.15 -29.35 8.41
C ASP A 17 -6.11 -28.21 8.06
N PRO A 18 -6.69 -28.18 6.84
CA PRO A 18 -7.58 -27.14 6.41
C PRO A 18 -8.84 -27.11 7.27
N PRO A 19 -9.33 -25.91 7.64
CA PRO A 19 -10.62 -25.79 8.30
C PRO A 19 -11.70 -26.46 7.45
N SER A 20 -12.56 -27.24 8.10
CA SER A 20 -13.65 -28.05 7.52
C SER A 20 -14.59 -27.18 6.65
N GLY A 21 -14.29 -27.08 5.38
CA GLY A 21 -15.09 -26.40 4.37
C GLY A 21 -14.65 -26.80 2.98
N ASP A 22 -15.59 -27.18 2.16
CA ASP A 22 -15.52 -27.51 0.74
C ASP A 22 -14.16 -28.01 0.20
N TRP A 23 -13.98 -29.31 0.24
CA TRP A 23 -12.80 -29.98 -0.30
C TRP A 23 -12.54 -29.73 -1.80
N LEU A 24 -13.53 -29.26 -2.55
CA LEU A 24 -13.42 -28.87 -3.96
C LEU A 24 -12.70 -27.55 -4.14
N THR A 25 -12.92 -26.58 -3.28
CA THR A 25 -12.21 -25.29 -3.31
C THR A 25 -10.75 -25.43 -2.87
N LEU A 26 -10.51 -26.27 -1.85
CA LEU A 26 -9.15 -26.59 -1.39
C LEU A 26 -8.30 -27.26 -2.49
N ARG A 27 -8.90 -28.12 -3.29
CA ARG A 27 -8.19 -28.82 -4.36
C ARG A 27 -7.85 -27.89 -5.54
N SER A 28 -8.71 -26.91 -5.84
CA SER A 28 -8.43 -25.91 -6.84
C SER A 28 -7.31 -24.94 -6.39
N ASP A 29 -7.32 -24.53 -5.13
CA ASP A 29 -6.30 -23.63 -4.58
C ASP A 29 -4.94 -24.31 -4.46
N GLN A 30 -4.91 -25.58 -4.08
CA GLN A 30 -3.67 -26.38 -4.08
C GLN A 30 -3.12 -26.56 -5.47
N PHE A 31 -3.97 -26.81 -6.46
CA PHE A 31 -3.55 -26.95 -7.86
C PHE A 31 -3.02 -25.63 -8.40
N LEU A 32 -3.69 -24.52 -8.14
CA LEU A 32 -3.24 -23.20 -8.56
C LEU A 32 -1.91 -22.82 -7.90
N ASN A 33 -1.75 -23.05 -6.61
CA ASN A 33 -0.48 -22.83 -5.92
C ASN A 33 0.65 -23.70 -6.49
N TRP A 34 0.37 -24.95 -6.79
CA TRP A 34 1.34 -25.84 -7.42
C TRP A 34 1.75 -25.37 -8.83
N VAL A 35 0.78 -24.89 -9.62
CA VAL A 35 1.05 -24.31 -10.95
C VAL A 35 1.90 -23.06 -10.83
N ASP A 36 1.57 -22.18 -9.89
CA ASP A 36 2.33 -20.95 -9.63
C ASP A 36 3.78 -21.27 -9.21
N ASP A 37 3.96 -22.25 -8.31
CA ASP A 37 5.29 -22.69 -7.88
C ASP A 37 6.07 -23.36 -9.03
N ALA A 38 5.41 -24.14 -9.87
CA ALA A 38 6.04 -24.77 -11.03
C ALA A 38 6.46 -23.72 -12.07
N VAL A 39 5.60 -22.76 -12.39
CA VAL A 39 5.91 -21.63 -13.29
C VAL A 39 7.04 -20.79 -12.72
N TYR A 40 7.00 -20.50 -11.43
CA TYR A 40 8.05 -19.76 -10.75
C TYR A 40 9.42 -20.46 -10.84
N ASN A 41 9.47 -21.76 -10.54
CA ASN A 41 10.68 -22.55 -10.59
C ASN A 41 11.25 -22.69 -12.02
N ILE A 42 10.38 -22.82 -13.02
CA ILE A 42 10.78 -22.87 -14.43
C ILE A 42 11.35 -21.51 -14.87
N ALA A 43 10.68 -20.41 -14.49
CA ALA A 43 11.14 -19.07 -14.82
C ALA A 43 12.47 -18.70 -14.16
N GLU A 44 12.74 -19.22 -12.96
CA GLU A 44 14.00 -19.03 -12.26
C GLU A 44 15.15 -19.84 -12.91
N LYS A 45 14.89 -21.09 -13.26
CA LYS A 45 15.89 -21.96 -13.91
C LYS A 45 16.28 -21.53 -15.32
N THR A 46 15.36 -20.93 -16.05
CA THR A 46 15.59 -20.50 -17.45
C THR A 46 16.14 -19.08 -17.58
N GLY A 47 16.25 -18.33 -16.49
CA GLY A 47 16.68 -16.93 -16.51
C GLY A 47 15.69 -15.97 -17.21
N ILE A 48 14.54 -16.48 -17.65
CA ILE A 48 13.47 -15.69 -18.29
C ILE A 48 12.96 -14.62 -17.35
N ARG A 49 12.98 -14.90 -16.03
CA ARG A 49 12.55 -13.95 -14.99
C ARG A 49 13.33 -12.64 -15.04
N ASP A 50 14.64 -12.70 -15.23
CA ASP A 50 15.48 -11.49 -15.30
C ASP A 50 15.20 -10.68 -16.55
N VAL A 51 14.94 -11.36 -17.66
CA VAL A 51 14.56 -10.71 -18.93
C VAL A 51 13.17 -10.08 -18.82
N VAL A 52 12.19 -10.82 -18.30
CA VAL A 52 10.83 -10.32 -18.06
C VAL A 52 10.87 -9.14 -17.10
N ASN A 53 11.57 -9.24 -15.97
CA ASN A 53 11.70 -8.14 -15.03
C ASN A 53 12.38 -6.92 -15.63
N ARG A 54 13.37 -7.11 -16.50
CA ARG A 54 14.07 -6.00 -17.18
C ARG A 54 13.15 -5.24 -18.13
N VAL A 55 12.21 -5.93 -18.77
CA VAL A 55 11.26 -5.33 -19.72
C VAL A 55 10.02 -4.79 -18.99
N THR A 56 9.48 -5.53 -18.02
CA THR A 56 8.23 -5.16 -17.34
C THR A 56 8.40 -4.06 -16.30
N ARG A 57 9.54 -4.02 -15.59
CA ARG A 57 9.80 -2.98 -14.57
C ARG A 57 9.68 -1.55 -15.09
N PRO A 58 10.30 -1.17 -16.21
CA PRO A 58 10.17 0.20 -16.71
C PRO A 58 8.72 0.54 -17.11
N ILE A 59 7.97 -0.43 -17.65
CA ILE A 59 6.57 -0.26 -18.01
C ILE A 59 5.70 -0.07 -16.75
N PHE A 60 5.92 -0.91 -15.75
CA PHE A 60 5.23 -0.79 -14.45
C PHE A 60 5.54 0.54 -13.76
N ASN A 61 6.80 0.93 -13.70
CA ASN A 61 7.22 2.19 -13.10
C ASN A 61 6.64 3.40 -13.85
N TRP A 62 6.54 3.31 -15.16
CA TRP A 62 5.88 4.33 -15.97
C TRP A 62 4.39 4.40 -15.64
N GLY A 63 3.69 3.26 -15.56
CA GLY A 63 2.28 3.20 -15.20
C GLY A 63 2.01 3.80 -13.81
N LEU A 64 2.76 3.40 -12.80
CA LEU A 64 2.65 3.94 -11.44
C LEU A 64 2.93 5.45 -11.35
N ARG A 65 3.85 5.95 -12.19
CA ARG A 65 4.17 7.39 -12.22
C ARG A 65 3.03 8.23 -12.78
N TYR A 66 2.33 7.73 -13.79
CA TYR A 66 1.28 8.48 -14.49
C TYR A 66 -0.15 8.10 -14.09
N SER A 67 -0.31 7.11 -13.23
CA SER A 67 -1.61 6.69 -12.69
C SER A 67 -1.50 6.30 -11.21
N PRO A 68 -1.15 7.24 -10.33
CA PRO A 68 -1.12 6.97 -8.90
C PRO A 68 -2.56 6.90 -8.36
N TRP A 69 -2.83 5.88 -7.54
CA TRP A 69 -4.13 5.70 -6.90
C TRP A 69 -4.00 5.91 -5.39
N PRO A 70 -4.23 7.14 -4.90
CA PRO A 70 -4.09 7.44 -3.50
C PRO A 70 -5.30 7.01 -2.67
N LEU A 71 -5.02 6.45 -1.50
CA LEU A 71 -5.96 6.35 -0.40
C LEU A 71 -5.89 7.65 0.40
N HIS A 72 -6.97 8.39 0.42
CA HIS A 72 -7.08 9.64 1.14
C HIS A 72 -7.57 9.41 2.57
N PHE A 73 -6.65 9.42 3.53
CA PHE A 73 -6.99 9.42 4.95
C PHE A 73 -7.04 10.86 5.47
N GLY A 74 -8.18 11.51 5.20
CA GLY A 74 -8.36 12.93 5.43
C GLY A 74 -8.97 13.27 6.77
N ILE A 75 -8.32 14.19 7.51
CA ILE A 75 -8.77 14.70 8.79
C ILE A 75 -8.63 16.23 8.77
N MET A 76 -9.68 16.93 9.19
CA MET A 76 -9.72 18.38 9.34
C MET A 76 -9.42 19.18 8.06
N CYS A 77 -8.73 20.34 8.20
CA CYS A 77 -8.53 21.30 7.12
C CYS A 77 -7.70 20.78 5.95
N CYS A 78 -6.66 19.99 6.20
CA CYS A 78 -5.86 19.41 5.12
C CYS A 78 -6.66 18.44 4.23
N ALA A 79 -7.71 17.82 4.78
CA ALA A 79 -8.62 16.99 4.00
C ALA A 79 -9.43 17.81 3.00
N LEU A 80 -9.81 19.03 3.35
CA LEU A 80 -10.52 19.95 2.46
C LEU A 80 -9.61 20.41 1.32
N GLU A 81 -8.36 20.71 1.62
CA GLU A 81 -7.36 21.09 0.61
C GLU A 81 -7.11 19.94 -0.39
N MET A 82 -6.99 18.71 0.11
CA MET A 82 -6.90 17.54 -0.77
C MET A 82 -8.17 17.29 -1.57
N GLY A 83 -9.33 17.57 -0.99
CA GLY A 83 -10.60 17.54 -1.70
C GLY A 83 -10.67 18.57 -2.82
N ALA A 84 -10.17 19.78 -2.60
CA ALA A 84 -10.05 20.82 -3.63
C ALA A 84 -9.05 20.44 -4.73
N ALA A 85 -7.95 19.77 -4.37
CA ALA A 85 -6.98 19.27 -5.34
C ALA A 85 -7.57 18.24 -6.31
N GLY A 86 -8.48 17.37 -5.83
CA GLY A 86 -9.21 16.40 -6.67
C GLY A 86 -10.46 16.99 -7.32
N GLY A 87 -10.93 18.15 -6.84
CA GLY A 87 -12.14 18.82 -7.33
C GLY A 87 -11.92 19.62 -8.62
N PRO A 88 -12.96 20.32 -9.09
CA PRO A 88 -12.91 21.04 -10.36
C PRO A 88 -11.92 22.19 -10.39
N ASP A 89 -11.49 22.72 -9.23
CA ASP A 89 -10.55 23.83 -9.17
C ASP A 89 -9.15 23.46 -9.68
N HIS A 90 -8.66 22.26 -9.33
CA HIS A 90 -7.33 21.80 -9.70
C HIS A 90 -7.33 20.53 -10.55
N ASP A 91 -8.39 19.74 -10.47
CA ASP A 91 -8.63 18.56 -11.30
C ASP A 91 -7.40 17.63 -11.43
N SER A 92 -6.91 17.14 -10.29
CA SER A 92 -5.76 16.22 -10.29
C SER A 92 -6.07 14.89 -11.02
N GLU A 93 -7.34 14.56 -11.21
CA GLU A 93 -7.76 13.37 -11.95
C GLU A 93 -7.33 13.40 -13.42
N ARG A 94 -7.28 14.58 -14.04
CA ARG A 94 -6.73 14.75 -15.40
C ARG A 94 -5.26 14.36 -15.53
N MET A 95 -4.53 14.38 -14.42
CA MET A 95 -3.13 13.94 -14.37
C MET A 95 -2.99 12.44 -14.05
N GLY A 96 -4.10 11.70 -13.97
CA GLY A 96 -4.13 10.27 -13.68
C GLY A 96 -4.23 9.92 -12.20
N VAL A 97 -4.40 10.90 -11.32
CA VAL A 97 -4.55 10.69 -9.87
C VAL A 97 -6.00 10.35 -9.57
N VAL A 98 -6.29 9.09 -9.26
CA VAL A 98 -7.66 8.64 -8.95
C VAL A 98 -7.76 8.21 -7.50
N TYR A 99 -8.52 8.95 -6.71
CA TYR A 99 -8.75 8.63 -5.30
C TYR A 99 -9.56 7.36 -5.12
N ARG A 100 -9.09 6.48 -4.26
CA ARG A 100 -9.76 5.23 -3.91
C ARG A 100 -10.05 5.15 -2.42
N SER A 101 -11.18 4.53 -2.09
CA SER A 101 -11.61 4.34 -0.70
C SER A 101 -11.09 3.03 -0.07
N SER A 102 -10.61 2.10 -0.88
CA SER A 102 -10.12 0.81 -0.38
C SER A 102 -8.60 0.75 -0.39
N PRO A 103 -7.95 0.38 0.73
CA PRO A 103 -6.50 0.25 0.79
C PRO A 103 -5.95 -0.82 -0.15
N ARG A 104 -6.76 -1.80 -0.53
CA ARG A 104 -6.36 -2.89 -1.44
C ARG A 104 -6.25 -2.46 -2.91
N GLN A 105 -6.78 -1.28 -3.24
CA GLN A 105 -6.77 -0.70 -4.59
C GLN A 105 -5.82 0.49 -4.71
N CYS A 106 -5.05 0.79 -3.67
CA CYS A 106 -4.25 2.00 -3.59
C CYS A 106 -2.77 1.69 -3.55
N ASP A 107 -2.00 2.57 -4.19
CA ASP A 107 -0.53 2.54 -4.23
C ASP A 107 0.08 3.54 -3.25
N ILE A 108 -0.64 4.63 -2.96
CA ILE A 108 -0.18 5.72 -2.11
C ILE A 108 -1.16 5.90 -0.96
N LEU A 109 -0.65 5.98 0.26
CA LEU A 109 -1.41 6.40 1.43
C LEU A 109 -1.11 7.86 1.72
N ILE A 110 -2.11 8.73 1.55
CA ILE A 110 -2.00 10.14 1.92
C ILE A 110 -2.72 10.34 3.25
N VAL A 111 -1.96 10.67 4.28
CA VAL A 111 -2.50 11.00 5.59
C VAL A 111 -2.41 12.48 5.81
N ASN A 112 -3.52 13.11 6.12
CA ASN A 112 -3.63 14.55 6.31
C ASN A 112 -4.41 14.91 7.56
N GLY A 113 -3.83 15.84 8.31
CA GLY A 113 -4.39 16.39 9.56
C GLY A 113 -3.89 15.68 10.82
N PRO A 114 -4.34 16.13 11.99
CA PRO A 114 -3.93 15.60 13.28
C PRO A 114 -4.50 14.20 13.51
N VAL A 115 -3.65 13.21 13.69
CA VAL A 115 -4.04 11.83 13.96
C VAL A 115 -4.22 11.64 15.46
N CYS A 116 -5.41 11.19 15.87
CA CYS A 116 -5.68 10.85 17.27
C CYS A 116 -5.08 9.48 17.62
N GLU A 117 -4.65 9.30 18.88
CA GLU A 117 -4.13 8.02 19.40
C GLU A 117 -5.12 6.85 19.19
N LYS A 118 -6.43 7.11 19.23
CA LYS A 118 -7.45 6.09 18.94
C LYS A 118 -7.44 5.61 17.50
N LEU A 119 -6.94 6.41 16.56
CA LEU A 119 -6.84 6.06 15.14
C LEU A 119 -5.53 5.34 14.81
N ARG A 120 -4.52 5.40 15.67
CA ARG A 120 -3.22 4.74 15.49
C ARG A 120 -3.33 3.27 15.04
N PRO A 121 -4.09 2.39 15.73
CA PRO A 121 -4.20 0.99 15.32
C PRO A 121 -4.92 0.83 13.97
N LYS A 122 -5.92 1.68 13.69
CA LYS A 122 -6.66 1.63 12.41
C LYS A 122 -5.80 2.04 11.23
N LEU A 123 -5.00 3.08 11.42
CA LEU A 123 -4.09 3.56 10.38
C LEU A 123 -3.01 2.52 10.07
N LYS A 124 -2.48 1.84 11.09
CA LYS A 124 -1.57 0.73 10.90
C LYS A 124 -2.21 -0.42 10.12
N THR A 125 -3.44 -0.78 10.44
CA THR A 125 -4.20 -1.79 9.70
C THR A 125 -4.40 -1.40 8.23
N LEU A 126 -4.72 -0.13 7.92
CA LEU A 126 -4.84 0.35 6.54
C LEU A 126 -3.52 0.20 5.78
N TYR A 127 -2.41 0.58 6.42
CA TYR A 127 -1.08 0.43 5.82
C TYR A 127 -0.73 -1.04 5.53
N GLU A 128 -1.05 -1.95 6.44
CA GLU A 128 -0.80 -3.39 6.27
C GLU A 128 -1.67 -4.03 5.17
N GLN A 129 -2.87 -3.47 4.93
CA GLN A 129 -3.79 -3.94 3.90
C GLN A 129 -3.44 -3.47 2.49
N MET A 130 -2.57 -2.48 2.35
CA MET A 130 -2.10 -2.02 1.05
C MET A 130 -1.12 -3.02 0.44
N ALA A 131 -1.23 -3.20 -0.88
CA ALA A 131 -0.30 -4.02 -1.64
C ALA A 131 1.07 -3.34 -1.78
N ASP A 132 2.13 -4.12 -1.97
CA ASP A 132 3.45 -3.60 -2.32
C ASP A 132 3.60 -3.52 -3.85
N PRO A 133 4.23 -2.48 -4.41
CA PRO A 133 4.89 -1.35 -3.75
C PRO A 133 3.90 -0.29 -3.26
N LYS A 134 4.15 0.28 -2.07
CA LYS A 134 3.31 1.30 -1.46
C LYS A 134 4.15 2.45 -0.93
N TRP A 135 3.59 3.65 -0.98
CA TRP A 135 4.21 4.89 -0.50
C TRP A 135 3.30 5.58 0.51
N VAL A 136 3.92 6.25 1.46
CA VAL A 136 3.23 7.02 2.49
C VAL A 136 3.61 8.49 2.38
N VAL A 137 2.60 9.33 2.26
CA VAL A 137 2.74 10.79 2.20
C VAL A 137 2.11 11.40 3.44
N ALA A 138 2.92 12.10 4.23
CA ALA A 138 2.43 12.93 5.33
C ALA A 138 2.13 14.33 4.80
N PHE A 139 0.87 14.71 4.78
CA PHE A 139 0.42 16.00 4.25
C PHE A 139 -0.11 16.91 5.36
N GLY A 140 0.47 18.08 5.45
CA GLY A 140 0.17 19.09 6.44
C GLY A 140 1.02 18.97 7.71
N VAL A 141 1.28 20.12 8.36
CA VAL A 141 2.13 20.23 9.54
C VAL A 141 1.69 19.33 10.70
N CYS A 142 0.38 19.13 10.85
CA CYS A 142 -0.17 18.29 11.92
C CYS A 142 0.20 16.82 11.74
N THR A 143 0.23 16.33 10.51
CA THR A 143 0.64 14.96 10.20
C THR A 143 2.15 14.79 10.26
N CYS A 144 2.90 15.82 9.87
CA CYS A 144 4.36 15.77 9.84
C CYS A 144 4.97 15.79 11.24
N THR A 145 4.49 16.68 12.12
CA THR A 145 5.11 16.93 13.44
C THR A 145 4.13 17.04 14.60
N GLY A 146 2.82 16.88 14.35
CA GLY A 146 1.76 17.17 15.32
C GLY A 146 1.28 18.62 15.28
N GLY A 147 2.04 19.53 14.66
CA GLY A 147 1.71 20.95 14.58
C GLY A 147 1.59 21.60 15.96
N PHE A 148 0.53 22.37 16.17
CA PHE A 148 0.23 23.02 17.45
C PHE A 148 -0.65 22.15 18.38
N TYR A 149 -1.02 20.93 17.99
CA TYR A 149 -1.81 20.01 18.81
C TYR A 149 -0.91 19.14 19.68
N ASP A 150 -0.15 19.75 20.57
CA ASP A 150 0.64 19.01 21.54
C ASP A 150 -0.22 18.65 22.76
N ASN A 151 -0.84 17.48 22.71
CA ASN A 151 -1.69 16.97 23.76
C ASN A 151 -1.68 15.43 23.83
N TYR A 152 -2.22 14.88 24.91
CA TYR A 152 -2.25 13.43 25.17
C TYR A 152 -3.09 12.61 24.16
N ALA A 153 -3.94 13.24 23.38
CA ALA A 153 -4.86 12.58 22.47
C ALA A 153 -4.36 12.54 21.03
N THR A 154 -3.34 13.34 20.69
CA THR A 154 -2.84 13.50 19.33
C THR A 154 -1.45 12.91 19.18
N VAL A 155 -1.26 12.20 18.09
CA VAL A 155 0.05 11.62 17.71
C VAL A 155 0.95 12.72 17.17
N MET A 156 2.15 12.84 17.72
CA MET A 156 3.17 13.81 17.30
C MET A 156 3.98 13.27 16.13
N GLY A 157 3.40 13.39 14.93
CA GLY A 157 4.00 12.86 13.69
C GLY A 157 3.62 11.41 13.39
N ILE A 158 3.28 11.18 12.13
CA ILE A 158 2.85 9.86 11.64
C ILE A 158 4.01 8.86 11.53
N ASP A 159 5.23 9.34 11.47
CA ASP A 159 6.46 8.54 11.43
C ASP A 159 6.62 7.62 12.65
N THR A 160 5.97 7.95 13.76
CA THR A 160 5.88 7.09 14.96
C THR A 160 5.00 5.86 14.75
N ILE A 161 4.15 5.85 13.73
CA ILE A 161 3.18 4.78 13.45
C ILE A 161 3.68 3.90 12.29
N MET A 162 4.17 4.55 11.22
CA MET A 162 4.57 3.89 9.99
C MET A 162 5.70 4.67 9.29
N PRO A 163 6.48 4.01 8.42
CA PRO A 163 7.50 4.70 7.64
C PRO A 163 6.86 5.70 6.67
N VAL A 164 7.38 6.91 6.62
CA VAL A 164 6.93 7.98 5.73
C VAL A 164 7.97 8.18 4.63
N ASP A 165 7.50 8.24 3.39
CA ASP A 165 8.37 8.43 2.22
C ASP A 165 8.48 9.91 1.84
N VAL A 166 7.38 10.66 1.97
CA VAL A 166 7.32 12.08 1.59
C VAL A 166 6.61 12.90 2.67
N TYR A 167 7.20 14.04 3.02
CA TYR A 167 6.60 15.04 3.89
C TYR A 167 6.25 16.29 3.09
N ILE A 168 5.02 16.75 3.23
CA ILE A 168 4.49 17.99 2.65
C ILE A 168 3.94 18.82 3.81
N PRO A 169 4.73 19.74 4.37
CA PRO A 169 4.32 20.56 5.53
C PRO A 169 3.23 21.58 5.19
#